data_58417a612dc5b35a4b451b78b571aaee
#
_entry.id   58417a612dc5b35a4b451b78b571aaee
#
_cell.length_a   1.000
_cell.length_b   1.000
_cell.length_c   1.000
_cell.angle_alpha   90.00
_cell.angle_beta   90.00
_cell.angle_gamma   90.00
#
_symmetry.space_group_name_H-M   'P 1'
#
loop_
_entity.id
_entity.type
_entity.pdbx_description
1 polymer ?
#
loop_
_entity_poly.entity_id
_entity_poly.type
_entity_poly.pdbx_seq_one_letter_code
_entity_poly.pdbx_strand_id
1 'polypeptide(L)'
;MKRLMALTVAVGLLGTVATSLAAPGNKSKAALQELHEFVGAWKGSAGNKLTLGPKDKFWEEKISWGWKFKGDDCWMVVNFKGGKFLESAEVKYSPEKKKYQLVGTPPGSKESIQFEGTFADDKLTFERLDPATKDTQRIRINLAAEGIRMIYQVDRKSAGGTIWKMEFASQQTKEGESLAKTEKGPECVVSGGRGTSAVTYMGETFYICCSGCADAFRENPKKYVDEFKAKKGKKK
;
A
#
# COMPACT_ATOMS: atom_id res chain seq x y z
N MET A 1 -71.52 -2.50 -39.59
CA MET A 1 -71.05 -2.31 -38.20
C MET A 1 -69.56 -2.50 -38.20
N LYS A 2 -68.75 -1.42 -38.21
CA LYS A 2 -67.28 -1.43 -38.25
C LYS A 2 -66.79 -1.26 -36.81
N ARG A 3 -66.08 -2.24 -36.27
CA ARG A 3 -65.42 -2.15 -34.95
C ARG A 3 -64.00 -1.57 -35.17
N LEU A 4 -63.74 -0.39 -34.61
CA LEU A 4 -62.38 0.18 -34.49
C LEU A 4 -61.67 -0.53 -33.34
N MET A 5 -60.48 -1.06 -33.64
CA MET A 5 -59.54 -1.59 -32.63
C MET A 5 -58.51 -0.50 -32.36
N ALA A 6 -58.49 0.01 -31.12
CA ALA A 6 -57.49 0.95 -30.66
C ALA A 6 -56.22 0.22 -30.26
N LEU A 7 -55.11 0.55 -30.90
CA LEU A 7 -53.79 0.01 -30.60
C LEU A 7 -53.11 0.93 -29.57
N THR A 8 -52.95 0.47 -28.35
CA THR A 8 -52.22 1.16 -27.28
C THR A 8 -50.72 0.83 -27.41
N VAL A 9 -49.91 1.80 -27.79
CA VAL A 9 -48.45 1.68 -27.81
C VAL A 9 -47.92 2.00 -26.42
N ALA A 10 -47.41 1.03 -25.72
CA ALA A 10 -46.68 1.22 -24.45
C ALA A 10 -45.22 1.59 -24.75
N VAL A 11 -44.87 2.86 -24.48
CA VAL A 11 -43.48 3.32 -24.55
C VAL A 11 -42.78 2.88 -23.26
N GLY A 12 -41.96 1.83 -23.33
CA GLY A 12 -41.11 1.41 -22.26
C GLY A 12 -39.88 2.33 -22.14
N LEU A 13 -39.78 3.09 -21.07
CA LEU A 13 -38.56 3.82 -20.70
C LEU A 13 -37.49 2.79 -20.28
N LEU A 14 -36.55 2.49 -21.16
CA LEU A 14 -35.29 1.82 -20.79
C LEU A 14 -34.39 2.82 -20.06
N GLY A 15 -34.42 2.75 -18.72
CA GLY A 15 -33.45 3.45 -17.89
C GLY A 15 -32.06 2.82 -18.09
N THR A 16 -31.16 3.54 -18.81
CA THR A 16 -29.76 3.17 -18.89
C THR A 16 -29.09 3.44 -17.55
N VAL A 17 -28.84 2.37 -16.79
CA VAL A 17 -27.98 2.43 -15.61
C VAL A 17 -26.55 2.65 -16.11
N ALA A 18 -26.08 3.89 -16.08
CA ALA A 18 -24.69 4.24 -16.36
C ALA A 18 -23.82 3.70 -15.21
N THR A 19 -23.29 2.49 -15.35
CA THR A 19 -22.21 1.98 -14.51
C THR A 19 -20.97 2.81 -14.81
N SER A 20 -20.67 3.77 -13.94
CA SER A 20 -19.43 4.54 -13.95
C SER A 20 -18.27 3.57 -13.72
N LEU A 21 -17.64 3.10 -14.78
CA LEU A 21 -16.37 2.38 -14.75
C LEU A 21 -15.30 3.40 -14.33
N ALA A 22 -14.88 3.34 -13.05
CA ALA A 22 -13.75 4.13 -12.58
C ALA A 22 -12.51 3.81 -13.44
N ALA A 23 -11.77 4.85 -13.86
CA ALA A 23 -10.54 4.70 -14.63
C ALA A 23 -9.55 3.78 -13.90
N PRO A 24 -8.73 2.97 -14.62
CA PRO A 24 -7.79 2.01 -14.02
C PRO A 24 -6.90 2.60 -12.93
N GLY A 25 -6.38 3.83 -13.11
CA GLY A 25 -5.57 4.54 -12.12
C GLY A 25 -6.28 4.83 -10.79
N ASN A 26 -7.59 5.06 -10.83
CA ASN A 26 -8.38 5.29 -9.60
C ASN A 26 -8.56 4.00 -8.78
N LYS A 27 -8.72 2.85 -9.43
CA LYS A 27 -8.82 1.54 -8.75
C LYS A 27 -7.50 1.14 -8.10
N SER A 28 -6.35 1.38 -8.76
CA SER A 28 -5.03 1.12 -8.21
C SER A 28 -4.75 2.01 -7.00
N LYS A 29 -5.07 3.31 -7.08
CA LYS A 29 -4.92 4.24 -5.96
C LYS A 29 -5.77 3.82 -4.75
N ALA A 30 -7.02 3.42 -4.97
CA ALA A 30 -7.91 2.98 -3.89
C ALA A 30 -7.37 1.74 -3.16
N ALA A 31 -6.90 0.74 -3.90
CA ALA A 31 -6.29 -0.45 -3.31
C ALA A 31 -4.99 -0.12 -2.54
N LEU A 32 -4.12 0.73 -3.10
CA LEU A 32 -2.90 1.13 -2.41
C LEU A 32 -3.18 2.00 -1.17
N GLN A 33 -4.32 2.69 -1.11
CA GLN A 33 -4.75 3.43 0.09
C GLN A 33 -5.04 2.51 1.29
N GLU A 34 -5.37 1.24 1.07
CA GLU A 34 -5.49 0.24 2.14
C GLU A 34 -4.16 0.04 2.88
N LEU A 35 -3.03 0.33 2.22
CA LEU A 35 -1.69 0.22 2.78
C LEU A 35 -1.18 1.53 3.42
N HIS A 36 -2.02 2.53 3.60
CA HIS A 36 -1.58 3.86 4.05
C HIS A 36 -0.95 3.87 5.44
N GLU A 37 -1.33 2.94 6.31
CA GLU A 37 -0.76 2.83 7.67
C GLU A 37 0.71 2.39 7.67
N PHE A 38 1.18 1.74 6.59
CA PHE A 38 2.60 1.40 6.43
C PHE A 38 3.46 2.63 6.11
N VAL A 39 2.88 3.71 5.57
CA VAL A 39 3.62 4.91 5.15
C VAL A 39 4.32 5.56 6.33
N GLY A 40 5.59 5.91 6.11
CA GLY A 40 6.47 6.54 7.09
C GLY A 40 7.79 5.82 7.25
N ALA A 41 8.58 6.25 8.24
CA ALA A 41 9.85 5.67 8.59
C ALA A 41 9.71 4.73 9.79
N TRP A 42 10.42 3.62 9.73
CA TRP A 42 10.41 2.55 10.70
C TRP A 42 11.84 2.16 11.06
N LYS A 43 12.09 1.89 12.32
CA LYS A 43 13.39 1.41 12.79
C LYS A 43 13.23 0.22 13.73
N GLY A 44 14.17 -0.70 13.65
CA GLY A 44 14.15 -1.88 14.51
C GLY A 44 15.29 -2.84 14.22
N SER A 45 15.11 -4.04 14.71
CA SER A 45 16.09 -5.11 14.58
C SER A 45 15.49 -6.31 13.88
N ALA A 46 16.30 -6.97 13.08
CA ALA A 46 15.98 -8.19 12.38
C ALA A 46 16.90 -9.33 12.81
N GLY A 47 16.40 -10.55 12.78
CA GLY A 47 17.16 -11.75 13.14
C GLY A 47 16.45 -13.02 12.69
N ASN A 48 17.07 -14.17 12.96
CA ASN A 48 16.54 -15.47 12.58
C ASN A 48 15.42 -16.00 13.50
N LYS A 49 14.97 -15.19 14.45
CA LYS A 49 13.84 -15.46 15.35
C LYS A 49 12.93 -14.24 15.42
N LEU A 50 11.67 -14.46 15.70
CA LEU A 50 10.70 -13.38 15.88
C LEU A 50 11.00 -12.58 17.16
N THR A 51 11.40 -13.26 18.24
CA THR A 51 11.81 -12.61 19.48
C THR A 51 13.30 -12.86 19.69
N LEU A 52 14.07 -11.76 19.77
CA LEU A 52 15.52 -11.80 19.93
C LEU A 52 15.88 -11.75 21.43
N GLY A 53 16.72 -12.68 21.85
CA GLY A 53 17.34 -12.68 23.16
C GLY A 53 18.74 -12.07 23.12
N PRO A 54 19.38 -11.82 24.29
CA PRO A 54 20.68 -11.17 24.37
C PRO A 54 21.82 -11.89 23.63
N LYS A 55 21.69 -13.20 23.40
CA LYS A 55 22.69 -14.04 22.71
C LYS A 55 22.37 -14.28 21.23
N ASP A 56 21.22 -13.80 20.73
CA ASP A 56 20.83 -14.01 19.34
C ASP A 56 21.56 -13.02 18.44
N LYS A 57 21.92 -13.50 17.23
CA LYS A 57 22.49 -12.62 16.19
C LYS A 57 21.38 -11.80 15.59
N PHE A 58 21.56 -10.49 15.58
CA PHE A 58 20.64 -9.54 14.96
C PHE A 58 21.41 -8.46 14.18
N TRP A 59 20.68 -7.73 13.37
CA TRP A 59 21.18 -6.53 12.69
C TRP A 59 20.13 -5.43 12.78
N GLU A 60 20.57 -4.19 12.71
CA GLU A 60 19.66 -3.05 12.62
C GLU A 60 19.17 -2.90 11.19
N GLU A 61 17.88 -2.59 11.07
CA GLU A 61 17.23 -2.33 9.81
C GLU A 61 16.31 -1.12 9.95
N LYS A 62 16.35 -0.23 8.95
CA LYS A 62 15.38 0.86 8.83
C LYS A 62 14.59 0.67 7.57
N ILE A 63 13.28 0.72 7.68
CA ILE A 63 12.37 0.56 6.54
C ILE A 63 11.63 1.89 6.37
N SER A 64 11.50 2.36 5.14
CA SER A 64 10.67 3.52 4.84
C SER A 64 9.71 3.21 3.71
N TRP A 65 8.45 3.57 3.91
CA TRP A 65 7.39 3.46 2.93
C TRP A 65 6.95 4.84 2.50
N GLY A 66 6.81 5.05 1.21
CA GLY A 66 6.33 6.31 0.65
C GLY A 66 5.56 6.11 -0.64
N TRP A 67 4.77 7.11 -0.98
CA TRP A 67 4.09 7.17 -2.26
C TRP A 67 5.01 7.69 -3.35
N LYS A 68 4.78 7.22 -4.59
CA LYS A 68 5.32 7.81 -5.80
C LYS A 68 4.19 7.97 -6.82
N PHE A 69 4.24 9.09 -7.55
CA PHE A 69 3.23 9.46 -8.53
C PHE A 69 3.89 9.79 -9.85
N LYS A 70 3.24 9.46 -10.96
CA LYS A 70 3.63 9.87 -12.31
C LYS A 70 2.36 10.05 -13.13
N GLY A 71 1.96 11.31 -13.34
CA GLY A 71 0.66 11.61 -13.94
C GLY A 71 -0.48 11.08 -13.07
N ASP A 72 -1.29 10.20 -13.64
CA ASP A 72 -2.39 9.53 -12.93
C ASP A 72 -1.99 8.19 -12.29
N ASP A 73 -0.79 7.69 -12.59
CA ASP A 73 -0.26 6.48 -11.98
C ASP A 73 0.30 6.75 -10.59
N CYS A 74 0.15 5.77 -9.72
CA CYS A 74 0.75 5.80 -8.39
C CYS A 74 1.18 4.40 -7.94
N TRP A 75 2.21 4.37 -7.09
CA TRP A 75 2.69 3.16 -6.45
C TRP A 75 3.37 3.51 -5.12
N MET A 76 3.71 2.50 -4.35
CA MET A 76 4.51 2.69 -3.15
C MET A 76 5.96 2.32 -3.41
N VAL A 77 6.86 3.05 -2.82
CA VAL A 77 8.29 2.73 -2.76
C VAL A 77 8.66 2.36 -1.34
N VAL A 78 9.47 1.31 -1.21
CA VAL A 78 9.96 0.80 0.07
C VAL A 78 11.48 0.74 0.01
N ASN A 79 12.15 1.31 1.00
CA ASN A 79 13.60 1.22 1.12
C ASN A 79 13.94 0.50 2.42
N PHE A 80 14.92 -0.41 2.35
CA PHE A 80 15.38 -1.23 3.47
C PHE A 80 16.85 -0.93 3.73
N LYS A 81 17.12 0.10 4.53
CA LYS A 81 18.51 0.42 4.91
C LYS A 81 19.01 -0.61 5.92
N GLY A 82 20.07 -1.32 5.54
CA GLY A 82 20.60 -2.46 6.30
C GLY A 82 19.84 -3.78 6.07
N GLY A 83 18.86 -3.79 5.17
CA GLY A 83 18.12 -5.00 4.81
C GLY A 83 19.02 -6.07 4.19
N LYS A 84 18.79 -7.34 4.56
CA LYS A 84 19.56 -8.47 4.01
C LYS A 84 18.83 -9.24 2.92
N PHE A 85 17.55 -9.05 2.77
CA PHE A 85 16.75 -9.71 1.74
C PHE A 85 16.42 -8.78 0.58
N LEU A 86 15.99 -7.55 0.88
CA LEU A 86 15.76 -6.49 -0.09
C LEU A 86 16.50 -5.23 0.35
N GLU A 87 16.98 -4.47 -0.62
CA GLU A 87 17.50 -3.11 -0.45
C GLU A 87 16.40 -2.08 -0.75
N SER A 88 15.59 -2.35 -1.77
CA SER A 88 14.45 -1.53 -2.16
C SER A 88 13.33 -2.36 -2.79
N ALA A 89 12.13 -1.82 -2.82
CA ALA A 89 11.01 -2.41 -3.55
C ALA A 89 10.04 -1.33 -4.05
N GLU A 90 9.32 -1.66 -5.12
CA GLU A 90 8.11 -0.96 -5.54
C GLU A 90 6.90 -1.87 -5.33
N VAL A 91 5.82 -1.32 -4.79
CA VAL A 91 4.55 -2.03 -4.61
C VAL A 91 3.49 -1.36 -5.47
N LYS A 92 2.92 -2.13 -6.41
CA LYS A 92 1.84 -1.73 -7.31
C LYS A 92 0.62 -2.60 -7.09
N TYR A 93 -0.54 -2.13 -7.54
CA TYR A 93 -1.75 -2.95 -7.57
C TYR A 93 -2.19 -3.16 -9.02
N SER A 94 -2.48 -4.42 -9.37
CA SER A 94 -3.07 -4.79 -10.65
C SER A 94 -4.58 -5.00 -10.47
N PRO A 95 -5.43 -4.09 -10.99
CA PRO A 95 -6.89 -4.23 -10.92
C PRO A 95 -7.41 -5.46 -11.66
N GLU A 96 -6.73 -5.88 -12.73
CA GLU A 96 -7.08 -7.05 -13.55
C GLU A 96 -6.90 -8.34 -12.77
N LYS A 97 -5.74 -8.48 -12.10
CA LYS A 97 -5.42 -9.64 -11.28
C LYS A 97 -6.01 -9.57 -9.88
N LYS A 98 -6.47 -8.40 -9.45
CA LYS A 98 -6.88 -8.08 -8.06
C LYS A 98 -5.79 -8.44 -7.05
N LYS A 99 -4.52 -8.17 -7.40
CA LYS A 99 -3.34 -8.50 -6.60
C LYS A 99 -2.38 -7.34 -6.49
N TYR A 100 -1.68 -7.30 -5.39
CA TYR A 100 -0.50 -6.47 -5.23
C TYR A 100 0.69 -7.15 -5.89
N GLN A 101 1.57 -6.36 -6.49
CA GLN A 101 2.82 -6.79 -7.09
C GLN A 101 3.96 -6.07 -6.38
N LEU A 102 4.92 -6.81 -5.89
CA LEU A 102 6.15 -6.27 -5.31
C LEU A 102 7.29 -6.61 -6.27
N VAL A 103 8.00 -5.56 -6.72
CA VAL A 103 9.24 -5.70 -7.48
C VAL A 103 10.36 -5.21 -6.57
N GLY A 104 11.14 -6.14 -6.04
CA GLY A 104 12.19 -5.89 -5.06
C GLY A 104 13.58 -6.08 -5.65
N THR A 105 14.53 -5.29 -5.16
CA THR A 105 15.96 -5.42 -5.52
C THR A 105 16.71 -5.95 -4.30
N PRO A 106 17.34 -7.15 -4.40
CA PRO A 106 18.20 -7.66 -3.34
C PRO A 106 19.45 -6.80 -3.15
N PRO A 107 20.04 -6.77 -1.95
CA PRO A 107 21.24 -5.99 -1.68
C PRO A 107 22.40 -6.36 -2.62
N GLY A 108 23.00 -5.34 -3.23
CA GLY A 108 24.12 -5.50 -4.18
C GLY A 108 23.75 -6.14 -5.52
N SER A 109 22.48 -6.42 -5.80
CA SER A 109 22.00 -6.94 -7.08
C SER A 109 21.53 -5.81 -8.00
N LYS A 110 21.74 -5.99 -9.31
CA LYS A 110 21.10 -5.19 -10.35
C LYS A 110 19.80 -5.82 -10.85
N GLU A 111 19.56 -7.06 -10.52
CA GLU A 111 18.37 -7.80 -10.93
C GLU A 111 17.27 -7.68 -9.88
N SER A 112 16.06 -7.42 -10.34
CA SER A 112 14.90 -7.37 -9.48
C SER A 112 14.20 -8.72 -9.42
N ILE A 113 13.58 -9.00 -8.29
CA ILE A 113 12.75 -10.19 -8.06
C ILE A 113 11.30 -9.77 -7.87
N GLN A 114 10.38 -10.51 -8.47
CA GLN A 114 8.97 -10.17 -8.47
C GLN A 114 8.16 -11.15 -7.62
N PHE A 115 7.24 -10.58 -6.84
CA PHE A 115 6.27 -11.29 -6.03
C PHE A 115 4.85 -10.85 -6.39
N GLU A 116 3.89 -11.74 -6.23
CA GLU A 116 2.46 -11.40 -6.22
C GLU A 116 1.89 -11.60 -4.82
N GLY A 117 0.92 -10.76 -4.44
CA GLY A 117 0.41 -10.77 -3.08
C GLY A 117 -1.01 -10.27 -2.91
N THR A 118 -1.48 -10.37 -1.68
CA THR A 118 -2.79 -9.93 -1.23
C THR A 118 -2.67 -9.18 0.09
N PHE A 119 -3.61 -8.28 0.34
CA PHE A 119 -3.80 -7.63 1.63
C PHE A 119 -5.14 -8.10 2.20
N ALA A 120 -5.10 -8.75 3.34
CA ALA A 120 -6.26 -9.23 4.06
C ALA A 120 -5.94 -9.32 5.56
N ASP A 121 -6.92 -9.03 6.42
CA ASP A 121 -6.78 -9.09 7.87
C ASP A 121 -5.56 -8.28 8.38
N ASP A 122 -5.38 -7.06 7.85
CA ASP A 122 -4.26 -6.16 8.15
C ASP A 122 -2.87 -6.76 7.88
N LYS A 123 -2.82 -7.79 7.04
CA LYS A 123 -1.60 -8.49 6.65
C LYS A 123 -1.38 -8.43 5.15
N LEU A 124 -0.25 -7.90 4.75
CA LEU A 124 0.23 -7.93 3.38
C LEU A 124 1.12 -9.15 3.19
N THR A 125 0.72 -10.05 2.30
CA THR A 125 1.44 -11.29 2.03
C THR A 125 1.82 -11.34 0.56
N PHE A 126 3.10 -11.55 0.26
CA PHE A 126 3.64 -11.73 -1.08
C PHE A 126 4.29 -13.08 -1.22
N GLU A 127 4.13 -13.74 -2.35
CA GLU A 127 4.77 -15.02 -2.66
C GLU A 127 5.39 -15.00 -4.06
N ARG A 128 6.48 -15.75 -4.21
CA ARG A 128 7.10 -16.04 -5.52
C ARG A 128 7.67 -17.45 -5.53
N LEU A 129 7.66 -18.06 -6.69
CA LEU A 129 8.46 -19.27 -6.95
C LEU A 129 9.85 -18.84 -7.43
N ASP A 130 10.89 -19.29 -6.75
CA ASP A 130 12.27 -19.08 -7.21
C ASP A 130 12.52 -19.94 -8.44
N PRO A 131 12.88 -19.35 -9.60
CA PRO A 131 13.03 -20.12 -10.83
C PRO A 131 14.25 -21.08 -10.82
N ALA A 132 15.27 -20.79 -10.02
CA ALA A 132 16.48 -21.58 -9.93
C ALA A 132 16.31 -22.78 -8.98
N THR A 133 15.85 -22.52 -7.75
CA THR A 133 15.76 -23.55 -6.70
C THR A 133 14.42 -24.26 -6.65
N LYS A 134 13.37 -23.68 -7.29
CA LYS A 134 11.97 -24.11 -7.20
C LYS A 134 11.39 -23.98 -5.78
N ASP A 135 12.07 -23.30 -4.89
CA ASP A 135 11.55 -22.97 -3.57
C ASP A 135 10.48 -21.87 -3.68
N THR A 136 9.51 -21.88 -2.79
CA THR A 136 8.59 -20.77 -2.67
C THR A 136 9.10 -19.82 -1.57
N GLN A 137 9.25 -18.55 -1.91
CA GLN A 137 9.59 -17.48 -0.96
C GLN A 137 8.33 -16.69 -0.62
N ARG A 138 8.19 -16.30 0.65
CA ARG A 138 7.06 -15.53 1.12
C ARG A 138 7.52 -14.37 1.99
N ILE A 139 6.99 -13.19 1.71
CA ILE A 139 7.11 -12.00 2.55
C ILE A 139 5.77 -11.80 3.25
N ARG A 140 5.78 -11.60 4.56
CA ARG A 140 4.61 -11.20 5.35
C ARG A 140 4.91 -9.91 6.09
N ILE A 141 4.01 -8.94 5.97
CA ILE A 141 4.12 -7.65 6.64
C ILE A 141 2.78 -7.39 7.33
N ASN A 142 2.79 -7.18 8.62
CA ASN A 142 1.61 -6.83 9.39
C ASN A 142 1.90 -5.74 10.41
N LEU A 143 0.88 -4.98 10.73
CA LEU A 143 0.93 -3.96 11.77
C LEU A 143 0.39 -4.53 13.08
N ALA A 144 0.91 -4.02 14.17
CA ALA A 144 0.49 -4.32 15.54
C ALA A 144 0.53 -3.05 16.37
N ALA A 145 -0.02 -3.10 17.58
CA ALA A 145 -0.04 -1.97 18.52
C ALA A 145 -0.57 -0.68 17.86
N GLU A 146 -1.78 -0.77 17.26
CA GLU A 146 -2.47 0.36 16.62
C GLU A 146 -1.66 1.04 15.50
N GLY A 147 -0.87 0.24 14.76
CA GLY A 147 -0.06 0.72 13.65
C GLY A 147 1.31 1.30 14.04
N ILE A 148 1.70 1.22 15.32
CA ILE A 148 3.00 1.71 15.81
C ILE A 148 4.10 0.68 15.62
N ARG A 149 3.76 -0.60 15.58
CA ARG A 149 4.70 -1.69 15.30
C ARG A 149 4.41 -2.35 13.97
N MET A 150 5.47 -2.67 13.25
CA MET A 150 5.43 -3.45 12.01
C MET A 150 6.30 -4.69 12.17
N ILE A 151 5.75 -5.84 11.80
CA ILE A 151 6.48 -7.10 11.71
C ILE A 151 6.66 -7.41 10.24
N TYR A 152 7.91 -7.49 9.80
CA TYR A 152 8.30 -7.91 8.47
C TYR A 152 9.01 -9.26 8.57
N GLN A 153 8.50 -10.27 7.90
CA GLN A 153 9.01 -11.64 7.99
C GLN A 153 9.21 -12.24 6.60
N VAL A 154 10.30 -12.96 6.43
CA VAL A 154 10.60 -13.74 5.23
C VAL A 154 10.62 -15.21 5.58
N ASP A 155 9.84 -15.97 4.82
CA ASP A 155 9.75 -17.43 4.93
C ASP A 155 10.16 -18.07 3.62
N ARG A 156 10.65 -19.31 3.71
CA ARG A 156 10.94 -20.17 2.57
C ARG A 156 10.28 -21.53 2.76
N LYS A 157 9.75 -22.06 1.67
CA LYS A 157 9.26 -23.43 1.59
C LYS A 157 10.01 -24.14 0.46
N SER A 158 10.71 -25.22 0.79
CA SER A 158 11.52 -25.98 -0.17
C SER A 158 10.66 -26.58 -1.27
N ALA A 159 11.24 -26.81 -2.44
CA ALA A 159 10.58 -27.43 -3.57
C ALA A 159 9.95 -28.77 -3.18
N GLY A 160 8.65 -28.96 -3.50
CA GLY A 160 7.89 -30.15 -3.09
C GLY A 160 7.56 -30.25 -1.60
N GLY A 161 8.07 -29.34 -0.76
CA GLY A 161 7.80 -29.33 0.67
C GLY A 161 6.46 -28.66 1.01
N THR A 162 5.94 -28.98 2.20
CA THR A 162 4.70 -28.39 2.73
C THR A 162 4.95 -27.40 3.88
N ILE A 163 6.14 -27.43 4.48
CA ILE A 163 6.48 -26.68 5.69
C ILE A 163 7.18 -25.37 5.33
N TRP A 164 6.65 -24.27 5.87
CA TRP A 164 7.29 -22.97 5.82
C TRP A 164 8.33 -22.84 6.92
N LYS A 165 9.54 -22.44 6.56
CA LYS A 165 10.62 -22.12 7.49
C LYS A 165 10.86 -20.62 7.45
N MET A 166 10.87 -19.97 8.60
CA MET A 166 11.24 -18.57 8.72
C MET A 166 12.75 -18.43 8.47
N GLU A 167 13.12 -17.57 7.52
CA GLU A 167 14.52 -17.20 7.29
C GLU A 167 14.94 -16.09 8.26
N PHE A 168 14.11 -15.07 8.40
CA PHE A 168 14.27 -14.03 9.42
C PHE A 168 12.96 -13.29 9.65
N ALA A 169 12.92 -12.53 10.74
CA ALA A 169 11.88 -11.54 11.00
C ALA A 169 12.52 -10.25 11.50
N SER A 170 11.88 -9.13 11.15
CA SER A 170 12.25 -7.80 11.58
C SER A 170 11.09 -7.19 12.36
N GLN A 171 11.36 -6.70 13.56
CA GLN A 171 10.40 -5.96 14.37
C GLN A 171 10.76 -4.48 14.34
N GLN A 172 9.85 -3.69 13.82
CA GLN A 172 10.04 -2.27 13.56
C GLN A 172 9.09 -1.45 14.43
N THR A 173 9.55 -0.28 14.85
CA THR A 173 8.71 0.74 15.51
C THR A 173 8.65 1.97 14.61
N LYS A 174 7.47 2.56 14.45
CA LYS A 174 7.25 3.74 13.62
C LYS A 174 7.97 4.93 14.22
N GLU A 175 8.80 5.61 13.43
CA GLU A 175 9.54 6.78 13.91
C GLU A 175 8.59 7.95 14.12
N GLY A 176 8.80 8.71 15.23
CA GLY A 176 7.96 9.84 15.59
C GLY A 176 6.63 9.49 16.24
N GLU A 177 6.33 8.19 16.40
CA GLU A 177 5.13 7.72 17.10
C GLU A 177 5.47 7.23 18.51
N SER A 178 4.50 7.37 19.40
CA SER A 178 4.60 6.90 20.78
C SER A 178 3.33 6.13 21.12
N LEU A 179 3.46 5.05 21.88
CA LEU A 179 2.32 4.27 22.40
C LEU A 179 1.34 5.12 23.23
N ALA A 180 1.76 6.32 23.67
CA ALA A 180 0.91 7.25 24.41
C ALA A 180 0.06 8.17 23.52
N LYS A 181 0.22 8.16 22.18
CA LYS A 181 -0.53 9.02 21.26
C LYS A 181 -1.55 8.20 20.49
N THR A 182 -2.79 8.23 20.93
CA THR A 182 -3.95 7.56 20.28
C THR A 182 -4.72 8.47 19.31
N GLU A 183 -4.33 9.73 19.11
CA GLU A 183 -5.05 10.64 18.23
C GLU A 183 -4.69 10.40 16.75
N LYS A 184 -5.73 10.13 15.95
CA LYS A 184 -5.60 10.12 14.48
C LYS A 184 -5.26 11.54 14.03
N GLY A 185 -4.07 11.73 13.47
CA GLY A 185 -3.65 12.99 12.88
C GLY A 185 -4.51 13.41 11.68
N PRO A 186 -4.25 14.61 11.10
CA PRO A 186 -4.98 15.11 9.95
C PRO A 186 -4.79 14.19 8.73
N GLU A 187 -5.79 14.20 7.83
CA GLU A 187 -5.75 13.40 6.60
C GLU A 187 -4.82 14.05 5.56
N CYS A 188 -3.99 13.22 4.91
CA CYS A 188 -3.14 13.64 3.79
C CYS A 188 -3.99 14.05 2.58
N VAL A 189 -3.81 15.27 2.09
CA VAL A 189 -4.57 15.83 0.95
C VAL A 189 -4.39 15.04 -0.35
N VAL A 190 -3.25 14.34 -0.53
CA VAL A 190 -2.90 13.60 -1.75
C VAL A 190 -3.34 12.14 -1.67
N SER A 191 -2.95 11.44 -0.62
CA SER A 191 -3.14 9.98 -0.51
C SER A 191 -4.33 9.56 0.35
N GLY A 192 -4.84 10.46 1.20
CA GLY A 192 -5.90 10.14 2.17
C GLY A 192 -5.41 9.41 3.42
N GLY A 193 -4.10 9.11 3.52
CA GLY A 193 -3.49 8.55 4.71
C GLY A 193 -3.26 9.61 5.81
N ARG A 194 -2.54 9.22 6.89
CA ARG A 194 -2.22 10.15 7.98
C ARG A 194 -1.21 11.19 7.54
N GLY A 195 -1.58 12.47 7.61
CA GLY A 195 -0.70 13.60 7.33
C GLY A 195 0.23 13.88 8.51
N THR A 196 1.51 14.10 8.21
CA THR A 196 2.56 14.34 9.19
C THR A 196 3.20 15.73 9.06
N SER A 197 3.10 16.33 7.88
CA SER A 197 3.70 17.64 7.57
C SER A 197 2.66 18.56 6.95
N ALA A 198 2.66 19.84 7.39
CA ALA A 198 1.76 20.85 6.87
C ALA A 198 2.28 21.45 5.56
N VAL A 199 1.36 21.75 4.65
CA VAL A 199 1.59 22.51 3.41
C VAL A 199 0.49 23.56 3.25
N THR A 200 0.83 24.70 2.64
CA THR A 200 -0.14 25.79 2.45
C THR A 200 -0.44 25.97 0.97
N TYR A 201 -1.72 26.13 0.64
CA TYR A 201 -2.17 26.46 -0.70
C TYR A 201 -3.34 27.46 -0.63
N MET A 202 -3.23 28.59 -1.33
CA MET A 202 -4.24 29.68 -1.32
C MET A 202 -4.68 30.12 0.08
N GLY A 203 -3.73 30.19 1.04
CA GLY A 203 -3.99 30.60 2.42
C GLY A 203 -4.60 29.53 3.33
N GLU A 204 -4.94 28.34 2.78
CA GLU A 204 -5.42 27.21 3.57
C GLU A 204 -4.29 26.22 3.88
N THR A 205 -4.35 25.60 5.07
CA THR A 205 -3.39 24.58 5.49
C THR A 205 -3.92 23.18 5.19
N PHE A 206 -3.10 22.39 4.52
CA PHE A 206 -3.32 20.97 4.23
C PHE A 206 -2.18 20.15 4.83
N TYR A 207 -2.33 18.82 4.82
CA TYR A 207 -1.31 17.93 5.36
C TYR A 207 -0.91 16.88 4.34
N ILE A 208 0.34 16.46 4.40
CA ILE A 208 0.95 15.41 3.57
C ILE A 208 1.63 14.36 4.44
N CYS A 209 1.75 13.12 3.96
CA CYS A 209 2.30 12.00 4.74
C CYS A 209 3.75 11.65 4.42
N CYS A 210 4.26 12.02 3.25
CA CYS A 210 5.62 11.67 2.80
C CYS A 210 6.10 12.59 1.68
N SER A 211 7.38 12.47 1.31
CA SER A 211 7.99 13.29 0.25
C SER A 211 7.33 13.10 -1.11
N GLY A 212 6.93 11.88 -1.48
CA GLY A 212 6.22 11.63 -2.73
C GLY A 212 4.87 12.35 -2.81
N CYS A 213 4.14 12.45 -1.69
CA CYS A 213 2.93 13.26 -1.63
C CYS A 213 3.24 14.77 -1.68
N ALA A 214 4.37 15.21 -1.11
CA ALA A 214 4.80 16.61 -1.22
C ALA A 214 5.15 16.97 -2.67
N ASP A 215 5.84 16.10 -3.37
CA ASP A 215 6.20 16.29 -4.77
C ASP A 215 4.96 16.36 -5.66
N ALA A 216 4.06 15.39 -5.54
CA ALA A 216 2.79 15.36 -6.26
C ALA A 216 1.93 16.60 -5.97
N PHE A 217 1.86 17.04 -4.71
CA PHE A 217 1.13 18.24 -4.35
C PHE A 217 1.73 19.50 -4.98
N ARG A 218 3.06 19.62 -5.01
CA ARG A 218 3.76 20.75 -5.66
C ARG A 218 3.52 20.79 -7.17
N GLU A 219 3.46 19.63 -7.82
CA GLU A 219 3.17 19.56 -9.26
C GLU A 219 1.75 20.02 -9.62
N ASN A 220 0.76 19.63 -8.83
CA ASN A 220 -0.63 19.99 -9.12
C ASN A 220 -1.48 20.17 -7.84
N PRO A 221 -1.26 21.25 -7.07
CA PRO A 221 -1.96 21.45 -5.80
C PRO A 221 -3.47 21.60 -5.97
N LYS A 222 -3.91 22.27 -7.05
CA LYS A 222 -5.34 22.47 -7.32
C LYS A 222 -6.09 21.14 -7.45
N LYS A 223 -5.54 20.18 -8.20
CA LYS A 223 -6.13 18.85 -8.40
C LYS A 223 -6.39 18.17 -7.05
N TYR A 224 -5.38 18.09 -6.21
CA TYR A 224 -5.48 17.38 -4.93
C TYR A 224 -6.38 18.07 -3.91
N VAL A 225 -6.39 19.39 -3.89
CA VAL A 225 -7.31 20.15 -3.03
C VAL A 225 -8.75 19.98 -3.46
N ASP A 226 -9.03 20.04 -4.77
CA ASP A 226 -10.38 19.83 -5.31
C ASP A 226 -10.89 18.40 -5.02
N GLU A 227 -10.07 17.38 -5.25
CA GLU A 227 -10.39 15.97 -4.93
C GLU A 227 -10.67 15.78 -3.43
N PHE A 228 -9.85 16.36 -2.57
CA PHE A 228 -9.97 16.28 -1.13
C PHE A 228 -11.25 16.96 -0.61
N LYS A 229 -11.55 18.16 -1.10
CA LYS A 229 -12.78 18.91 -0.75
C LYS A 229 -14.02 18.19 -1.24
N ALA A 230 -14.00 17.64 -2.47
CA ALA A 230 -15.10 16.86 -3.01
C ALA A 230 -15.38 15.58 -2.21
N LYS A 231 -14.34 14.90 -1.73
CA LYS A 231 -14.47 13.72 -0.87
C LYS A 231 -15.09 14.06 0.49
N LYS A 232 -14.69 15.18 1.09
CA LYS A 232 -15.26 15.65 2.37
C LYS A 232 -16.72 16.10 2.26
N GLY A 233 -17.09 16.72 1.14
CA GLY A 233 -18.47 17.12 0.88
C GLY A 233 -19.45 15.96 0.71
N LYS A 234 -18.99 14.79 0.29
CA LYS A 234 -19.81 13.56 0.14
C LYS A 234 -19.99 12.77 1.46
N LYS A 235 -19.24 13.11 2.51
CA LYS A 235 -19.33 12.44 3.83
C LYS A 235 -20.23 13.16 4.85
N LYS A 236 -20.81 14.30 4.46
CA LYS A 236 -21.87 15.00 5.17
C LYS A 236 -23.21 14.64 4.56
#